data_e7f885b6ee33d8c4a57304a158b7e1f2
#
_entry.id   e7f885b6ee33d8c4a57304a158b7e1f2
#
_cell.length_a   1.000
_cell.length_b   1.000
_cell.length_c   1.000
_cell.angle_alpha   90.00
_cell.angle_beta   90.00
_cell.angle_gamma   90.00
#
_symmetry.space_group_name_H-M   'P 1'
#
loop_
_entity.id
_entity.type
_entity.pdbx_description
1 polymer ?
#
loop_
_entity_poly.entity_id
_entity_poly.type
_entity_poly.pdbx_seq_one_letter_code
_entity_poly.pdbx_strand_id
1 'polypeptide(L)'
;MRTQTLTLNNYLEDMLRDLNRFAVGYEPTLRVLDNIRNTSQQGFPPYDLEKISDTEYRLSMAVAGYTPDDLEIVDHDGVLTVSGKVQADESKIFLHKGIAGRSFKKSFYLDPYVHVHSSNLENGVLTINFVKEVPEALKPRKIAIGVSATPTIEI
;
A
#
# COMPACT_ATOMS: atom_id res chain seq x y z
N MET A 1 -6.93 -39.95 -20.60
CA MET A 1 -6.65 -38.54 -20.98
C MET A 1 -7.31 -37.64 -19.97
N ARG A 2 -6.56 -37.13 -18.99
CA ARG A 2 -7.05 -36.10 -18.03
C ARG A 2 -6.66 -34.75 -18.60
N THR A 3 -7.58 -34.07 -19.17
CA THR A 3 -7.44 -32.69 -19.66
C THR A 3 -7.27 -31.75 -18.47
N GLN A 4 -6.16 -31.04 -18.49
CA GLN A 4 -5.80 -29.99 -17.53
C GLN A 4 -6.68 -28.76 -17.75
N THR A 5 -7.72 -28.63 -16.97
CA THR A 5 -8.50 -27.38 -16.81
C THR A 5 -7.97 -26.55 -15.62
N LEU A 6 -6.66 -26.57 -15.37
CA LEU A 6 -6.05 -26.10 -14.13
C LEU A 6 -5.27 -24.79 -14.24
N THR A 7 -5.31 -24.09 -15.38
CA THR A 7 -4.37 -22.97 -15.54
C THR A 7 -4.99 -21.58 -15.40
N LEU A 8 -6.27 -21.39 -15.66
CA LEU A 8 -6.88 -20.06 -15.62
C LEU A 8 -7.27 -19.63 -14.20
N ASN A 9 -7.80 -20.55 -13.38
CA ASN A 9 -8.17 -20.24 -11.99
C ASN A 9 -6.94 -20.01 -11.12
N ASN A 10 -5.89 -20.81 -11.26
CA ASN A 10 -4.66 -20.61 -10.48
C ASN A 10 -3.94 -19.31 -10.89
N TYR A 11 -3.96 -18.97 -12.18
CA TYR A 11 -3.39 -17.70 -12.65
C TYR A 11 -4.16 -16.49 -12.16
N LEU A 12 -5.49 -16.58 -12.09
CA LEU A 12 -6.34 -15.56 -11.49
C LEU A 12 -6.17 -15.48 -9.97
N GLU A 13 -6.01 -16.58 -9.28
CA GLU A 13 -5.76 -16.59 -7.83
C GLU A 13 -4.38 -16.06 -7.47
N ASP A 14 -3.35 -16.36 -8.25
CA ASP A 14 -2.01 -15.81 -8.07
C ASP A 14 -1.97 -14.31 -8.44
N MET A 15 -2.67 -13.91 -9.49
CA MET A 15 -2.83 -12.50 -9.85
C MET A 15 -3.65 -11.74 -8.81
N LEU A 16 -4.68 -12.36 -8.22
CA LEU A 16 -5.47 -11.80 -7.13
C LEU A 16 -4.68 -11.79 -5.80
N ARG A 17 -3.76 -12.71 -5.58
CA ARG A 17 -2.81 -12.68 -4.45
C ARG A 17 -1.82 -11.54 -4.58
N ASP A 18 -1.33 -11.29 -5.77
CA ASP A 18 -0.44 -10.15 -6.05
C ASP A 18 -1.18 -8.81 -6.03
N LEU A 19 -2.47 -8.79 -6.35
CA LEU A 19 -3.36 -7.64 -6.17
C LEU A 19 -3.68 -7.33 -4.69
N ASN A 20 -3.35 -8.21 -3.75
CA ASN A 20 -3.37 -7.93 -2.30
C ASN A 20 -2.27 -6.96 -1.85
N ARG A 21 -1.45 -6.49 -2.78
CA ARG A 21 -0.44 -5.48 -2.57
C ARG A 21 -1.04 -4.13 -2.96
N PHE A 22 -1.39 -3.32 -1.96
CA PHE A 22 -1.94 -1.98 -2.22
C PHE A 22 -0.89 -1.06 -2.79
N ALA A 23 -1.29 -0.30 -3.78
CA ALA A 23 -0.45 0.74 -4.35
C ALA A 23 -0.85 2.09 -3.75
N VAL A 24 0.04 2.68 -2.99
CA VAL A 24 -0.12 4.04 -2.47
C VAL A 24 0.19 5.03 -3.59
N GLY A 25 -0.74 5.96 -3.87
CA GLY A 25 -0.58 6.97 -4.91
C GLY A 25 -1.14 6.62 -6.29
N TYR A 26 -1.62 5.38 -6.52
CA TYR A 26 -2.26 4.92 -7.75
C TYR A 26 -3.80 4.95 -7.64
N GLU A 27 -4.39 6.11 -7.42
CA GLU A 27 -5.81 6.28 -7.11
C GLU A 27 -6.81 5.73 -8.15
N PRO A 28 -6.60 5.84 -9.46
CA PRO A 28 -7.56 5.34 -10.43
C PRO A 28 -7.75 3.83 -10.37
N THR A 29 -6.72 3.10 -9.99
CA THR A 29 -6.71 1.63 -9.93
C THR A 29 -7.33 1.12 -8.63
N LEU A 30 -7.25 1.89 -7.54
CA LEU A 30 -7.77 1.50 -6.22
C LEU A 30 -9.30 1.41 -6.18
N ARG A 31 -10.02 2.27 -6.90
CA ARG A 31 -11.50 2.24 -6.94
C ARG A 31 -12.07 0.97 -7.58
N VAL A 32 -11.35 0.39 -8.52
CA VAL A 32 -11.74 -0.88 -9.16
C VAL A 32 -11.48 -2.05 -8.22
N LEU A 33 -10.42 -1.98 -7.42
CA LEU A 33 -10.03 -3.03 -6.49
C LEU A 33 -10.89 -3.07 -5.23
N ASP A 34 -11.39 -1.93 -4.74
CA ASP A 34 -12.29 -1.86 -3.58
C ASP A 34 -13.62 -2.60 -3.83
N ASN A 35 -14.14 -2.58 -5.05
CA ASN A 35 -15.35 -3.29 -5.41
C ASN A 35 -15.18 -4.82 -5.45
N ILE A 36 -13.98 -5.30 -5.73
CA ILE A 36 -13.65 -6.74 -5.74
C ILE A 36 -13.36 -7.24 -4.32
N ARG A 37 -13.00 -6.36 -3.42
CA ARG A 37 -12.54 -6.67 -2.06
C ARG A 37 -13.60 -6.88 -1.01
N ASN A 38 -14.78 -6.35 -1.21
CA ASN A 38 -15.88 -6.52 -0.24
C ASN A 38 -16.33 -7.98 -0.07
N THR A 39 -15.68 -8.92 -0.77
CA THR A 39 -16.03 -10.34 -0.74
C THR A 39 -14.96 -11.24 -0.07
N SER A 40 -13.77 -10.74 0.29
CA SER A 40 -12.74 -11.58 0.90
C SER A 40 -12.18 -10.97 2.18
N GLN A 41 -12.18 -11.80 3.23
CA GLN A 41 -11.71 -11.54 4.58
C GLN A 41 -10.50 -10.63 4.64
N GLN A 42 -10.65 -9.49 5.30
CA GLN A 42 -9.57 -8.58 5.65
C GLN A 42 -8.47 -9.37 6.38
N GLY A 43 -7.35 -9.59 5.71
CA GLY A 43 -6.21 -10.25 6.31
C GLY A 43 -5.68 -9.46 7.51
N PHE A 44 -5.19 -10.16 8.52
CA PHE A 44 -4.57 -9.56 9.71
C PHE A 44 -3.20 -8.93 9.38
N PRO A 45 -2.85 -7.78 9.99
CA PRO A 45 -3.69 -6.89 10.79
C PRO A 45 -4.64 -6.04 9.94
N PRO A 46 -5.79 -5.61 10.49
CA PRO A 46 -6.66 -4.65 9.80
C PRO A 46 -5.96 -3.31 9.67
N TYR A 47 -6.25 -2.59 8.60
CA TYR A 47 -5.65 -1.29 8.33
C TYR A 47 -6.56 -0.43 7.48
N ASP A 48 -6.37 0.88 7.58
CA ASP A 48 -6.98 1.90 6.75
C ASP A 48 -5.91 2.62 5.96
N LEU A 49 -6.19 2.92 4.69
CA LEU A 49 -5.37 3.79 3.86
C LEU A 49 -6.19 5.03 3.51
N GLU A 50 -5.75 6.16 4.01
CA GLU A 50 -6.41 7.46 3.88
C GLU A 50 -5.64 8.36 2.92
N LYS A 51 -6.35 9.05 2.03
CA LYS A 51 -5.83 10.19 1.29
C LYS A 51 -6.16 11.46 2.07
N ILE A 52 -5.15 12.15 2.59
CA ILE A 52 -5.30 13.38 3.35
C ILE A 52 -5.39 14.58 2.41
N SER A 53 -4.52 14.61 1.39
CA SER A 53 -4.47 15.64 0.35
C SER A 53 -4.03 15.02 -0.98
N ASP A 54 -3.82 15.84 -2.01
CA ASP A 54 -3.33 15.34 -3.30
C ASP A 54 -1.89 14.80 -3.24
N THR A 55 -1.17 15.16 -2.20
CA THR A 55 0.23 14.78 -2.00
C THR A 55 0.49 14.03 -0.70
N GLU A 56 -0.51 13.84 0.15
CA GLU A 56 -0.33 13.22 1.46
C GLU A 56 -1.26 12.03 1.66
N TYR A 57 -0.71 10.93 2.14
CA TYR A 57 -1.43 9.70 2.44
C TYR A 57 -1.06 9.20 3.83
N ARG A 58 -1.98 8.45 4.45
CA ARG A 58 -1.78 7.85 5.76
C ARG A 58 -2.24 6.40 5.74
N LEU A 59 -1.37 5.51 6.20
CA LEU A 59 -1.69 4.12 6.51
C LEU A 59 -1.81 3.99 8.03
N SER A 60 -2.96 3.53 8.50
CA SER A 60 -3.21 3.23 9.91
C SER A 60 -3.47 1.74 10.08
N MET A 61 -2.68 1.07 10.90
CA MET A 61 -2.71 -0.38 11.08
C MET A 61 -2.95 -0.73 12.53
N ALA A 62 -4.00 -1.52 12.82
CA ALA A 62 -4.33 -1.93 14.17
C ALA A 62 -3.41 -3.07 14.62
N VAL A 63 -2.44 -2.74 15.46
CA VAL A 63 -1.40 -3.65 15.96
C VAL A 63 -1.39 -3.69 17.49
N ALA A 64 -2.56 -3.82 18.08
CA ALA A 64 -2.70 -3.93 19.53
C ALA A 64 -1.89 -5.12 20.06
N GLY A 65 -1.09 -4.88 21.11
CA GLY A 65 -0.26 -5.90 21.73
C GLY A 65 1.15 -6.04 21.14
N TYR A 66 1.51 -5.24 20.11
CA TYR A 66 2.86 -5.15 19.60
C TYR A 66 3.59 -3.95 20.20
N THR A 67 4.86 -4.13 20.50
CA THR A 67 5.79 -3.06 20.89
C THR A 67 6.56 -2.58 19.65
N PRO A 68 7.24 -1.42 19.70
CA PRO A 68 8.10 -0.99 18.60
C PRO A 68 9.16 -2.02 18.21
N ASP A 69 9.68 -2.79 19.18
CA ASP A 69 10.70 -3.83 18.95
C ASP A 69 10.12 -5.06 18.22
N ASP A 70 8.81 -5.27 18.28
CA ASP A 70 8.11 -6.35 17.58
C ASP A 70 7.80 -6.02 16.12
N LEU A 71 7.91 -4.74 15.72
CA LEU A 71 7.52 -4.24 14.43
C LEU A 71 8.73 -3.81 13.60
N GLU A 72 8.68 -4.09 12.32
CA GLU A 72 9.69 -3.68 11.36
C GLU A 72 9.01 -3.09 10.13
N ILE A 73 9.51 -1.94 9.67
CA ILE A 73 9.06 -1.26 8.45
C ILE A 73 10.26 -1.16 7.51
N VAL A 74 10.15 -1.73 6.33
CA VAL A 74 11.19 -1.71 5.30
C VAL A 74 10.61 -1.13 4.02
N ASP A 75 11.20 -0.06 3.53
CA ASP A 75 10.94 0.50 2.20
C ASP A 75 12.10 0.10 1.29
N HIS A 76 11.80 -0.70 0.27
CA HIS A 76 12.80 -1.18 -0.67
C HIS A 76 12.18 -1.33 -2.06
N ASP A 77 12.79 -0.66 -3.02
CA ASP A 77 12.47 -0.77 -4.46
C ASP A 77 10.99 -0.54 -4.78
N GLY A 78 10.40 0.51 -4.16
CA GLY A 78 8.99 0.86 -4.33
C GLY A 78 8.01 -0.08 -3.64
N VAL A 79 8.49 -0.91 -2.72
CA VAL A 79 7.68 -1.80 -1.90
C VAL A 79 7.89 -1.51 -0.42
N LEU A 80 6.86 -1.03 0.24
CA LEU A 80 6.83 -0.92 1.69
C LEU A 80 6.39 -2.25 2.28
N THR A 81 7.22 -2.83 3.12
CA THR A 81 6.90 -4.04 3.87
C THR A 81 6.78 -3.71 5.36
N VAL A 82 5.63 -4.01 5.94
CA VAL A 82 5.40 -3.94 7.38
C VAL A 82 5.30 -5.35 7.92
N SER A 83 6.14 -5.70 8.86
CA SER A 83 6.13 -7.00 9.52
C SER A 83 6.08 -6.86 11.03
N GLY A 84 5.46 -7.83 11.67
CA GLY A 84 5.37 -7.91 13.11
C GLY A 84 5.59 -9.34 13.59
N LYS A 85 6.36 -9.47 14.69
CA LYS A 85 6.61 -10.74 15.36
C LYS A 85 6.31 -10.58 16.83
N VAL A 86 5.41 -11.38 17.36
CA VAL A 86 5.14 -11.45 18.80
C VAL A 86 5.66 -12.77 19.30
N GLN A 87 6.45 -12.73 20.37
CA GLN A 87 6.81 -13.92 21.11
C GLN A 87 5.61 -14.35 21.95
N ALA A 88 5.17 -15.59 21.76
CA ALA A 88 4.10 -16.16 22.58
C ALA A 88 4.64 -16.33 24.01
N ASP A 89 3.94 -15.73 24.98
CA ASP A 89 4.21 -15.97 26.38
C ASP A 89 3.44 -17.24 26.81
N GLU A 90 4.14 -18.37 26.82
CA GLU A 90 3.57 -19.67 27.17
C GLU A 90 3.17 -19.78 28.66
N SER A 91 3.59 -18.82 29.49
CA SER A 91 3.25 -18.79 30.90
C SER A 91 1.82 -18.35 31.21
N LYS A 92 1.16 -17.71 30.23
CA LYS A 92 -0.18 -17.14 30.40
C LYS A 92 -1.28 -18.14 30.05
N ILE A 93 -2.18 -18.35 30.98
CA ILE A 93 -3.40 -19.14 30.76
C ILE A 93 -4.54 -18.17 30.40
N PHE A 94 -5.00 -18.20 29.15
CA PHE A 94 -6.11 -17.38 28.71
C PHE A 94 -7.44 -18.12 28.87
N LEU A 95 -8.39 -17.48 29.53
CA LEU A 95 -9.80 -17.94 29.54
C LEU A 95 -10.48 -17.61 28.20
N HIS A 96 -10.07 -16.51 27.58
CA HIS A 96 -10.45 -16.10 26.22
C HIS A 96 -9.31 -15.31 25.58
N LYS A 97 -8.97 -15.60 24.33
CA LYS A 97 -7.93 -14.88 23.58
C LYS A 97 -8.53 -14.31 22.30
N GLY A 98 -8.89 -13.03 22.33
CA GLY A 98 -9.46 -12.30 21.20
C GLY A 98 -8.44 -11.42 20.45
N ILE A 99 -7.34 -11.04 21.13
CA ILE A 99 -6.26 -10.26 20.50
C ILE A 99 -5.28 -11.23 19.84
N ALA A 100 -5.15 -11.13 18.53
CA ALA A 100 -4.29 -12.01 17.76
C ALA A 100 -2.82 -11.62 17.93
N GLY A 101 -2.12 -12.26 18.88
CA GLY A 101 -0.66 -12.21 18.98
C GLY A 101 -0.04 -13.21 17.99
N ARG A 102 0.03 -12.86 16.70
CA ARG A 102 0.63 -13.70 15.66
C ARG A 102 1.53 -12.89 14.73
N SER A 103 2.56 -13.52 14.19
CA SER A 103 3.41 -12.88 13.22
C SER A 103 2.64 -12.54 11.94
N PHE A 104 2.96 -11.40 11.34
CA PHE A 104 2.40 -10.98 10.07
C PHE A 104 3.47 -10.32 9.19
N LYS A 105 3.19 -10.28 7.90
CA LYS A 105 3.95 -9.52 6.91
C LYS A 105 2.98 -8.99 5.87
N LYS A 106 2.94 -7.66 5.71
CA LYS A 106 2.14 -6.98 4.69
C LYS A 106 3.03 -6.12 3.82
N SER A 107 2.79 -6.14 2.52
CA SER A 107 3.54 -5.35 1.54
C SER A 107 2.59 -4.44 0.78
N PHE A 108 3.04 -3.21 0.54
CA PHE A 108 2.31 -2.16 -0.17
C PHE A 108 3.21 -1.65 -1.29
N TYR A 109 2.68 -1.54 -2.51
CA TYR A 109 3.39 -0.90 -3.60
C TYR A 109 3.28 0.61 -3.49
N LEU A 110 4.40 1.29 -3.57
CA LEU A 110 4.48 2.73 -3.61
C LEU A 110 4.64 3.21 -5.06
N ASP A 111 3.90 4.27 -5.41
CA ASP A 111 4.19 5.07 -6.60
C ASP A 111 5.65 5.57 -6.52
N PRO A 112 6.40 5.64 -7.63
CA PRO A 112 7.81 6.10 -7.64
C PRO A 112 8.05 7.46 -6.99
N TYR A 113 7.01 8.29 -6.88
CA TYR A 113 7.09 9.62 -6.27
C TYR A 113 6.56 9.66 -4.85
N VAL A 114 6.14 8.52 -4.28
CA VAL A 114 5.64 8.42 -2.91
C VAL A 114 6.75 7.91 -2.01
N HIS A 115 7.00 8.63 -0.93
CA HIS A 115 8.02 8.30 0.07
C HIS A 115 7.43 8.28 1.46
N VAL A 116 7.97 7.44 2.33
CA VAL A 116 7.62 7.45 3.76
C VAL A 116 8.16 8.73 4.39
N HIS A 117 7.27 9.51 4.98
CA HIS A 117 7.63 10.75 5.68
C HIS A 117 7.88 10.50 7.17
N SER A 118 7.01 9.74 7.82
CA SER A 118 7.11 9.42 9.25
C SER A 118 6.34 8.16 9.60
N SER A 119 6.70 7.56 10.73
CA SER A 119 5.95 6.47 11.34
C SER A 119 5.85 6.68 12.85
N ASN A 120 4.73 6.29 13.44
CA ASN A 120 4.48 6.35 14.87
C ASN A 120 3.62 5.18 15.33
N LEU A 121 3.90 4.67 16.52
CA LEU A 121 3.07 3.67 17.19
C LEU A 121 2.48 4.28 18.45
N GLU A 122 1.17 4.43 18.47
CA GLU A 122 0.45 5.02 19.59
C GLU A 122 -0.89 4.31 19.80
N ASN A 123 -1.22 4.00 21.06
CA ASN A 123 -2.48 3.35 21.44
C ASN A 123 -2.78 2.06 20.67
N GLY A 124 -1.76 1.30 20.28
CA GLY A 124 -1.92 0.06 19.50
C GLY A 124 -2.23 0.27 18.02
N VAL A 125 -2.05 1.49 17.52
CA VAL A 125 -2.19 1.84 16.09
C VAL A 125 -0.84 2.28 15.56
N LEU A 126 -0.34 1.57 14.55
CA LEU A 126 0.82 1.98 13.76
C LEU A 126 0.35 2.90 12.66
N THR A 127 0.82 4.14 12.68
CA THR A 127 0.53 5.15 11.67
C THR A 127 1.77 5.40 10.82
N ILE A 128 1.65 5.32 9.50
CA ILE A 128 2.72 5.62 8.54
C ILE A 128 2.19 6.72 7.61
N ASN A 129 2.89 7.84 7.57
CA ASN A 129 2.55 8.96 6.70
C ASN A 129 3.45 8.95 5.47
N PHE A 130 2.84 9.23 4.32
CA PHE A 130 3.54 9.30 3.03
C PHE A 130 3.35 10.66 2.39
N VAL A 131 4.36 11.07 1.64
CA VAL A 131 4.32 12.28 0.82
C VAL A 131 4.63 11.92 -0.63
N LYS A 132 3.83 12.46 -1.55
CA LYS A 132 4.03 12.34 -2.99
C LYS A 132 4.71 13.59 -3.51
N GLU A 133 5.93 13.44 -3.98
CA GLU A 133 6.75 14.51 -4.58
C GLU A 133 6.86 14.30 -6.09
N VAL A 134 5.98 14.96 -6.85
CA VAL A 134 6.05 14.93 -8.33
C VAL A 134 7.03 16.00 -8.80
N PRO A 135 8.09 15.62 -9.56
CA PRO A 135 9.03 16.58 -10.13
C PRO A 135 8.31 17.64 -10.96
N GLU A 136 8.78 18.90 -10.91
CA GLU A 136 8.21 20.03 -11.66
C GLU A 136 8.09 19.74 -13.15
N ALA A 137 9.03 19.00 -13.72
CA ALA A 137 9.02 18.62 -15.14
C ALA A 137 7.82 17.74 -15.54
N LEU A 138 7.20 17.03 -14.55
CA LEU A 138 6.05 16.14 -14.78
C LEU A 138 4.73 16.77 -14.35
N LYS A 139 4.75 17.95 -13.74
CA LYS A 139 3.53 18.68 -13.40
C LYS A 139 2.84 19.20 -14.65
N PRO A 140 1.50 19.24 -14.68
CA PRO A 140 0.75 19.85 -15.78
C PRO A 140 1.21 21.28 -16.00
N ARG A 141 1.69 21.58 -17.20
CA ARG A 141 2.08 22.93 -17.60
C ARG A 141 1.12 23.47 -18.65
N LYS A 142 0.78 24.74 -18.52
CA LYS A 142 -0.01 25.44 -19.51
C LYS A 142 0.88 25.71 -20.72
N ILE A 143 0.51 25.18 -21.87
CA ILE A 143 1.20 25.46 -23.13
C ILE A 143 0.51 26.64 -23.80
N ALA A 144 1.27 27.72 -24.10
CA ALA A 144 0.74 28.83 -24.84
C ALA A 144 0.58 28.44 -26.33
N ILE A 145 -0.59 28.73 -26.89
CA ILE A 145 -0.84 28.56 -28.32
C ILE A 145 -0.20 29.76 -29.01
N GLY A 146 0.97 29.55 -29.62
CA GLY A 146 1.63 30.56 -30.43
C GLY A 146 1.02 30.62 -31.83
N VAL A 147 0.86 31.82 -32.39
CA VAL A 147 0.62 31.99 -33.84
C VAL A 147 1.92 31.64 -34.52
N SER A 148 1.91 30.64 -35.42
CA SER A 148 3.06 30.26 -36.20
C SER A 148 3.56 31.50 -37.01
N ALA A 149 4.69 32.05 -36.61
CA ALA A 149 5.37 33.01 -37.45
C ALA A 149 5.89 32.26 -38.68
N THR A 150 5.34 32.56 -39.84
CA THR A 150 5.84 32.07 -41.14
C THR A 150 7.31 32.48 -41.24
N PRO A 151 8.27 31.58 -41.44
CA PRO A 151 9.63 31.98 -41.67
C PRO A 151 9.70 32.77 -42.98
N THR A 152 10.03 34.06 -42.92
CA THR A 152 10.34 34.85 -44.09
C THR A 152 11.69 34.36 -44.61
N ILE A 153 11.67 33.67 -45.73
CA ILE A 153 12.87 33.32 -46.46
C ILE A 153 13.30 34.60 -47.15
N GLU A 154 14.29 35.29 -46.64
CA GLU A 154 15.00 36.30 -47.39
C GLU A 154 15.84 35.61 -48.45
N ILE A 155 15.55 35.98 -49.71
CA ILE A 155 16.29 35.57 -50.89
C ILE A 155 17.46 36.56 -51.10
#